data_96a41ed03578a0a44d3984a52871a556
#
_entry.id   96a41ed03578a0a44d3984a52871a556
#
_cell.length_a   1.000
_cell.length_b   1.000
_cell.length_c   1.000
_cell.angle_alpha   90.00
_cell.angle_beta   90.00
_cell.angle_gamma   90.00
#
_symmetry.space_group_name_H-M   'P 1'
#
loop_
_entity.id
_entity.type
_entity.pdbx_description
1 polymer ?
#
loop_
_entity_poly.entity_id
_entity_poly.type
_entity_poly.pdbx_seq_one_letter_code
_entity_poly.pdbx_strand_id
1 'polypeptide(L)'
;MINFRLQLSNPWFKPNEDFENKDYAFIDRQVSKNKSFELQISKFESSDIFEVALDLRWWGSDHQGPRLEINVLGYMFMMQLYDCRHWNYDVNRWFSDEDADQEAKEWREQQLAEITKE
;
A
#
# COMPACT_ATOMS: atom_id res chain seq x y z
N MET A 1 -3.63 -3.70 16.68
CA MET A 1 -4.18 -3.29 15.38
C MET A 1 -5.56 -2.70 15.56
N ILE A 2 -5.82 -1.61 14.89
CA ILE A 2 -7.14 -0.96 14.91
C ILE A 2 -7.56 -0.78 13.46
N ASN A 3 -8.75 -1.24 13.15
CA ASN A 3 -9.37 -1.05 11.84
C ASN A 3 -10.76 -0.49 12.04
N PHE A 4 -11.02 0.67 11.48
CA PHE A 4 -12.31 1.35 11.55
C PHE A 4 -12.76 1.71 10.14
N ARG A 5 -14.03 1.44 9.85
CA ARG A 5 -14.64 1.81 8.58
C ARG A 5 -16.09 2.26 8.79
N LEU A 6 -16.41 3.43 8.23
CA LEU A 6 -17.76 3.95 8.17
C LEU A 6 -18.10 4.26 6.73
N GLN A 7 -19.21 3.73 6.23
CA GLN A 7 -19.62 3.88 4.84
C GLN A 7 -21.11 4.18 4.75
N LEU A 8 -21.46 5.18 3.95
CA LEU A 8 -22.84 5.50 3.59
C LEU A 8 -22.95 5.49 2.06
N SER A 9 -23.75 4.59 1.54
CA SER A 9 -23.92 4.40 0.10
C SER A 9 -25.27 4.90 -0.38
N ASN A 10 -25.32 5.34 -1.66
CA ASN A 10 -26.55 5.72 -2.35
C ASN A 10 -27.11 4.48 -3.05
N PRO A 11 -28.25 3.93 -2.60
CA PRO A 11 -28.84 2.72 -3.21
C PRO A 11 -29.44 2.96 -4.59
N TRP A 12 -29.63 4.24 -4.99
CA TRP A 12 -30.16 4.61 -6.30
C TRP A 12 -29.07 5.04 -7.28
N PHE A 13 -27.81 4.78 -6.95
CA PHE A 13 -26.68 5.11 -7.81
C PHE A 13 -26.79 4.39 -9.15
N LYS A 14 -26.57 5.16 -10.23
CA LYS A 14 -26.48 4.62 -11.59
C LYS A 14 -25.12 4.94 -12.17
N PRO A 15 -24.34 3.92 -12.58
CA PRO A 15 -23.06 4.15 -13.25
C PRO A 15 -23.24 4.99 -14.52
N ASN A 16 -22.31 5.93 -14.72
CA ASN A 16 -22.20 6.71 -15.94
C ASN A 16 -21.08 6.14 -16.79
N GLU A 17 -21.41 5.52 -17.93
CA GLU A 17 -20.43 4.89 -18.83
C GLU A 17 -19.42 5.88 -19.41
N ASP A 18 -19.80 7.15 -19.49
CA ASP A 18 -18.92 8.23 -20.02
C ASP A 18 -18.05 8.87 -18.94
N PHE A 19 -18.15 8.40 -17.69
CA PHE A 19 -17.35 8.93 -16.59
C PHE A 19 -15.89 8.49 -16.72
N GLU A 20 -14.98 9.46 -16.65
CA GLU A 20 -13.54 9.21 -16.61
C GLU A 20 -12.98 9.47 -15.21
N ASN A 21 -12.21 8.53 -14.69
CA ASN A 21 -11.48 8.70 -13.45
C ASN A 21 -10.37 9.72 -13.62
N LYS A 22 -10.17 10.58 -12.62
CA LYS A 22 -9.14 11.61 -12.63
C LYS A 22 -8.27 11.51 -11.38
N ASP A 23 -6.96 11.57 -11.59
CA ASP A 23 -5.99 11.70 -10.51
C ASP A 23 -5.54 13.17 -10.43
N TYR A 24 -5.78 13.80 -9.27
CA TYR A 24 -5.43 15.21 -9.07
C TYR A 24 -4.05 15.39 -8.47
N ALA A 25 -3.66 14.48 -7.58
CA ALA A 25 -2.36 14.53 -6.93
C ALA A 25 -1.93 13.13 -6.51
N PHE A 26 -0.65 12.87 -6.67
CA PHE A 26 0.00 11.69 -6.14
C PHE A 26 1.38 12.09 -5.63
N ILE A 27 1.62 11.86 -4.35
CA ILE A 27 2.89 12.16 -3.70
C ILE A 27 3.33 10.90 -2.98
N ASP A 28 4.56 10.47 -3.26
CA ASP A 28 5.22 9.37 -2.57
C ASP A 28 6.64 9.82 -2.23
N ARG A 29 6.91 10.00 -0.94
CA ARG A 29 8.21 10.50 -0.47
C ARG A 29 8.71 9.70 0.71
N GLN A 30 9.97 9.33 0.65
CA GLN A 30 10.65 8.72 1.77
C GLN A 30 10.90 9.76 2.87
N VAL A 31 10.39 9.49 4.08
CA VAL A 31 10.50 10.41 5.22
C VAL A 31 11.55 9.95 6.24
N SER A 32 11.95 8.67 6.18
CA SER A 32 13.04 8.11 6.98
C SER A 32 13.65 6.93 6.25
N LYS A 33 14.67 6.29 6.83
CA LYS A 33 15.36 5.15 6.21
C LYS A 33 14.40 4.04 5.75
N ASN A 34 13.38 3.73 6.55
CA ASN A 34 12.48 2.61 6.32
C ASN A 34 11.02 3.01 6.10
N LYS A 35 10.69 4.31 6.14
CA LYS A 35 9.32 4.78 6.05
C LYS A 35 9.12 5.73 4.87
N SER A 36 8.02 5.54 4.16
CA SER A 36 7.58 6.43 3.10
C SER A 36 6.17 6.93 3.36
N PHE A 37 5.92 8.17 2.96
CA PHE A 37 4.61 8.80 3.02
C PHE A 37 4.01 8.86 1.62
N GLU A 38 2.76 8.39 1.51
CA GLU A 38 2.00 8.43 0.27
C GLU A 38 0.72 9.24 0.47
N LEU A 39 0.45 10.15 -0.46
CA LEU A 39 -0.77 10.94 -0.53
C LEU A 39 -1.34 10.82 -1.94
N GLN A 40 -2.61 10.47 -2.03
CA GLN A 40 -3.31 10.40 -3.30
C GLN A 40 -4.65 11.14 -3.20
N ILE A 41 -4.93 11.99 -4.19
CA ILE A 41 -6.21 12.67 -4.35
C ILE A 41 -6.71 12.35 -5.76
N SER A 42 -7.88 11.74 -5.84
CA SER A 42 -8.47 11.36 -7.12
C SER A 42 -9.98 11.50 -7.09
N LYS A 43 -10.57 11.47 -8.28
CA LYS A 43 -12.02 11.43 -8.47
C LYS A 43 -12.36 10.20 -9.30
N PHE A 44 -13.30 9.43 -8.79
CA PHE A 44 -13.80 8.24 -9.48
C PHE A 44 -15.31 8.13 -9.30
N GLU A 45 -15.93 7.30 -10.11
CA GLU A 45 -17.33 7.01 -9.99
C GLU A 45 -17.57 6.08 -8.81
N SER A 46 -18.44 6.49 -7.88
CA SER A 46 -18.70 5.71 -6.68
C SER A 46 -20.14 5.85 -6.23
N SER A 47 -20.73 4.74 -5.79
CA SER A 47 -22.02 4.73 -5.12
C SER A 47 -21.96 5.27 -3.69
N ASP A 48 -20.78 5.53 -3.18
CA ASP A 48 -20.59 6.02 -1.81
C ASP A 48 -20.88 7.52 -1.73
N ILE A 49 -21.75 7.90 -0.81
CA ILE A 49 -21.95 9.30 -0.44
C ILE A 49 -20.78 9.74 0.45
N PHE A 50 -20.40 8.89 1.39
CA PHE A 50 -19.33 9.14 2.33
C PHE A 50 -18.72 7.83 2.80
N GLU A 51 -17.39 7.76 2.83
CA GLU A 51 -16.65 6.64 3.39
C GLU A 51 -15.42 7.15 4.13
N VAL A 52 -15.20 6.64 5.33
CA VAL A 52 -13.96 6.83 6.08
C VAL A 52 -13.44 5.46 6.45
N ALA A 53 -12.20 5.17 6.09
CA ALA A 53 -11.51 3.96 6.47
C ALA A 53 -10.18 4.31 7.14
N LEU A 54 -10.00 3.83 8.36
CA LEU A 54 -8.78 3.99 9.13
C LEU A 54 -8.21 2.62 9.44
N ASP A 55 -6.99 2.37 9.03
CA ASP A 55 -6.26 1.14 9.30
C ASP A 55 -4.96 1.48 10.03
N LEU A 56 -4.85 1.06 11.27
CA LEU A 56 -3.69 1.27 12.12
C LEU A 56 -2.96 -0.04 12.33
N ARG A 57 -2.21 -0.46 11.32
CA ARG A 57 -1.34 -1.64 11.34
C ARG A 57 0.09 -1.21 11.09
N TRP A 58 0.99 -1.62 11.98
CA TRP A 58 2.40 -1.24 11.90
C TRP A 58 3.33 -2.35 11.44
N TRP A 59 2.91 -3.60 11.57
CA TRP A 59 3.74 -4.76 11.30
C TRP A 59 2.89 -5.97 10.92
N GLY A 60 3.56 -7.01 10.41
CA GLY A 60 2.93 -8.29 10.11
C GLY A 60 2.75 -8.58 8.63
N SER A 61 3.03 -7.62 7.74
CA SER A 61 2.99 -7.83 6.29
C SER A 61 3.89 -6.83 5.56
N ASP A 62 4.10 -7.06 4.27
CA ASP A 62 4.90 -6.18 3.42
C ASP A 62 4.31 -4.78 3.37
N HIS A 63 5.18 -3.77 3.49
CA HIS A 63 4.81 -2.36 3.36
C HIS A 63 3.70 -1.91 4.29
N GLN A 64 3.57 -2.56 5.44
CA GLN A 64 2.53 -2.25 6.42
C GLN A 64 2.78 -0.91 7.10
N GLY A 65 1.72 -0.17 7.37
CA GLY A 65 1.76 1.10 8.08
C GLY A 65 0.36 1.68 8.25
N PRO A 66 0.20 2.75 9.03
CA PRO A 66 -1.09 3.41 9.19
C PRO A 66 -1.60 3.99 7.88
N ARG A 67 -2.88 3.81 7.61
CA ARG A 67 -3.55 4.28 6.40
C ARG A 67 -4.88 4.93 6.74
N LEU A 68 -5.12 6.09 6.15
CA LEU A 68 -6.39 6.81 6.21
C LEU A 68 -6.93 7.01 4.80
N GLU A 69 -8.18 6.64 4.59
CA GLU A 69 -8.88 6.84 3.32
C GLU A 69 -10.20 7.54 3.59
N ILE A 70 -10.46 8.63 2.88
CA ILE A 70 -11.70 9.38 2.95
C ILE A 70 -12.25 9.52 1.53
N ASN A 71 -13.50 9.16 1.34
CA ASN A 71 -14.22 9.26 0.08
C ASN A 71 -15.51 10.04 0.30
N VAL A 72 -15.70 11.10 -0.48
CA VAL A 72 -16.91 11.93 -0.44
C VAL A 72 -17.37 12.20 -1.86
N LEU A 73 -18.54 11.68 -2.24
CA LEU A 73 -19.17 11.88 -3.53
C LEU A 73 -18.22 11.59 -4.72
N GLY A 74 -17.40 10.55 -4.60
CA GLY A 74 -16.45 10.17 -5.63
C GLY A 74 -15.08 10.84 -5.54
N TYR A 75 -14.90 11.80 -4.66
CA TYR A 75 -13.59 12.36 -4.36
C TYR A 75 -12.91 11.52 -3.31
N MET A 76 -11.77 10.94 -3.65
CA MET A 76 -10.99 10.10 -2.76
C MET A 76 -9.75 10.85 -2.28
N PHE A 77 -9.54 10.81 -0.98
CA PHE A 77 -8.34 11.27 -0.33
C PHE A 77 -7.74 10.11 0.46
N MET A 78 -6.51 9.75 0.14
CA MET A 78 -5.81 8.64 0.80
C MET A 78 -4.46 9.10 1.29
N MET A 79 -4.18 8.84 2.56
CA MET A 79 -2.87 9.02 3.18
C MET A 79 -2.39 7.70 3.75
N GLN A 80 -1.13 7.40 3.54
CA GLN A 80 -0.50 6.20 4.07
C GLN A 80 0.94 6.49 4.45
N LEU A 81 1.32 6.04 5.63
CA LEU A 81 2.71 5.95 6.03
C LEU A 81 3.07 4.48 6.04
N TYR A 82 3.87 4.03 5.09
CA TYR A 82 4.19 2.62 4.94
C TYR A 82 5.68 2.35 5.12
N ASP A 83 6.00 1.11 5.47
CA ASP A 83 7.39 0.66 5.59
C ASP A 83 7.92 0.25 4.21
N CYS A 84 9.10 0.75 3.85
CA CYS A 84 9.74 0.44 2.56
C CYS A 84 10.30 -0.99 2.51
N ARG A 85 10.39 -1.67 3.64
CA ARG A 85 10.95 -3.00 3.76
C ARG A 85 9.90 -4.06 3.51
N HIS A 86 10.34 -5.23 3.07
CA HIS A 86 9.52 -6.43 3.04
C HIS A 86 9.45 -7.07 4.43
N TRP A 87 8.32 -7.72 4.71
CA TRP A 87 8.13 -8.49 5.93
C TRP A 87 8.66 -9.91 5.75
N ASN A 88 9.47 -10.37 6.70
CA ASN A 88 9.94 -11.75 6.71
C ASN A 88 8.99 -12.62 7.54
N TYR A 89 8.15 -13.38 6.84
CA TYR A 89 7.15 -14.25 7.47
C TYR A 89 7.75 -15.44 8.21
N ASP A 90 8.97 -15.85 7.89
CA ASP A 90 9.64 -16.99 8.54
C ASP A 90 10.05 -16.67 9.97
N VAL A 91 10.47 -15.43 10.22
CA VAL A 91 10.96 -14.99 11.53
C VAL A 91 10.09 -13.90 12.16
N ASN A 92 8.98 -13.50 11.52
CA ASN A 92 8.04 -12.48 11.98
C ASN A 92 8.68 -11.13 12.32
N ARG A 93 9.52 -10.64 11.41
CA ARG A 93 10.14 -9.31 11.50
C ARG A 93 10.34 -8.70 10.12
N TRP A 94 10.67 -7.42 10.08
CA TRP A 94 11.06 -6.77 8.84
C TRP A 94 12.39 -7.32 8.33
N PHE A 95 12.54 -7.43 7.00
CA PHE A 95 13.83 -7.71 6.39
C PHE A 95 14.81 -6.58 6.73
N SER A 96 16.00 -6.95 7.23
CA SER A 96 17.10 -6.03 7.44
C SER A 96 17.98 -5.95 6.19
N ASP A 97 18.91 -4.99 6.17
CA ASP A 97 19.92 -4.91 5.11
C ASP A 97 20.75 -6.19 5.03
N GLU A 98 21.06 -6.80 6.18
CA GLU A 98 21.76 -8.08 6.25
C GLU A 98 20.97 -9.22 5.61
N ASP A 99 19.67 -9.28 5.84
CA ASP A 99 18.79 -10.29 5.24
C ASP A 99 18.75 -10.13 3.72
N ALA A 100 18.69 -8.90 3.22
CA ALA A 100 18.71 -8.61 1.80
C ALA A 100 20.04 -9.00 1.16
N ASP A 101 21.17 -8.72 1.81
CA ASP A 101 22.49 -9.10 1.34
C ASP A 101 22.66 -10.63 1.31
N GLN A 102 22.16 -11.32 2.31
CA GLN A 102 22.17 -12.77 2.39
C GLN A 102 21.35 -13.41 1.26
N GLU A 103 20.16 -12.90 1.01
CA GLU A 103 19.28 -13.37 -0.06
C GLU A 103 19.93 -13.17 -1.44
N ALA A 104 20.53 -11.99 -1.67
CA ALA A 104 21.24 -11.69 -2.91
C ALA A 104 22.44 -12.62 -3.11
N LYS A 105 23.17 -12.95 -2.04
CA LYS A 105 24.29 -13.88 -2.07
C LYS A 105 23.84 -15.30 -2.44
N GLU A 106 22.78 -15.79 -1.80
CA GLU A 106 22.23 -17.11 -2.09
C GLU A 106 21.75 -17.22 -3.55
N TRP A 107 21.10 -16.18 -4.05
CA TRP A 107 20.67 -16.13 -5.44
C TRP A 107 21.84 -16.21 -6.42
N ARG A 108 22.92 -15.49 -6.16
CA ARG A 108 24.15 -15.54 -6.98
C ARG A 108 24.78 -16.93 -6.97
N GLU A 109 24.84 -17.56 -5.81
CA GLU A 109 25.38 -18.92 -5.67
C GLU A 109 24.56 -19.95 -6.46
N GLN A 110 23.23 -19.81 -6.44
CA GLN A 110 22.34 -20.65 -7.25
C GLN A 110 22.57 -20.47 -8.76
N GLN A 111 22.74 -19.23 -9.22
CA GLN A 111 23.01 -18.95 -10.63
C GLN A 111 24.35 -19.53 -11.07
N LEU A 112 25.38 -19.42 -10.26
CA LEU A 112 26.69 -20.01 -10.55
C LEU A 112 26.64 -21.53 -10.57
N ALA A 113 25.90 -22.15 -9.69
CA ALA A 113 25.70 -23.60 -9.66
C ALA A 113 25.00 -24.10 -10.93
N GLU A 114 24.02 -23.41 -11.45
CA GLU A 114 23.33 -23.74 -12.70
C GLU A 114 24.25 -23.62 -13.90
N ILE A 115 25.08 -22.59 -13.99
CA ILE A 115 26.05 -22.38 -15.05
C ILE A 115 27.11 -23.50 -15.04
N THR A 116 27.53 -23.94 -13.85
CA THR A 116 28.55 -24.98 -13.68
C THR A 116 28.05 -26.38 -14.07
N LYS A 117 26.74 -26.62 -14.00
CA LYS A 117 26.13 -27.89 -14.38
C LYS A 117 26.04 -28.12 -15.90
N GLU A 118 26.17 -27.09 -16.69
CA GLU A 118 26.23 -27.15 -18.13
C GLU A 118 27.68 -27.42 -18.58
#